data_fa1527523617401a3c6ce667f81790ef
#
_entry.id   fa1527523617401a3c6ce667f81790ef
#
_cell.length_a   1.000
_cell.length_b   1.000
_cell.length_c   1.000
_cell.angle_alpha   90.00
_cell.angle_beta   90.00
_cell.angle_gamma   90.00
#
_symmetry.space_group_name_H-M   'P 1'
#
loop_
_entity.id
_entity.type
_entity.pdbx_description
1 polymer ?
#
loop_
_entity_poly.entity_id
_entity_poly.type
_entity_poly.pdbx_seq_one_letter_code
_entity_poly.pdbx_strand_id
1 'polypeptide(L)'
;LELEYKYTVLLIFSVGMLTSWAYYLYLSLIFKNFTAGIFKPLIKKINMEVNTTENKTLEQDYRDLAGLLSNIVDSLPIYFFVKDTGDNFRYVYSSPLMNQLYGRYHNDVVGKTDFDLFLDPVVAQSFRDMDEEVVKTGKMQRFVEQMIDPKGILRTMDTMKLLAPREDKPPYLVGISWDITKQRQVEEELHSYNKRLALACQAGKIYPWLWDLVNGTAELSLEENGQIKHVQITHASFTEKIHPDYRKVYENITTAFMRGEIDSMRFSFPCRYFSDEYVWLEKIGEVYEADPDGKPIRSIGILRDMTVDKRHEADVQAKRLAE
;
A
#
# COMPACT_ATOMS: atom_id res chain seq x y z
N LEU A 1 0.90 -24.97 -15.21
CA LEU A 1 1.73 -24.31 -14.19
C LEU A 1 2.29 -22.96 -14.70
N GLU A 2 2.89 -22.91 -15.90
CA GLU A 2 3.42 -21.66 -16.47
C GLU A 2 2.33 -20.67 -16.91
N LEU A 3 1.19 -21.15 -17.37
CA LEU A 3 0.03 -20.32 -17.75
C LEU A 3 -0.69 -19.76 -16.52
N GLU A 4 -0.87 -20.54 -15.48
CA GLU A 4 -1.48 -20.08 -14.21
C GLU A 4 -0.59 -19.03 -13.51
N TYR A 5 0.72 -19.17 -13.58
CA TYR A 5 1.65 -18.20 -13.03
C TYR A 5 1.58 -16.85 -13.75
N LYS A 6 1.46 -16.84 -15.09
CA LYS A 6 1.29 -15.60 -15.88
C LYS A 6 -0.02 -14.89 -15.60
N TYR A 7 -1.12 -15.61 -15.43
CA TYR A 7 -2.41 -15.01 -15.10
C TYR A 7 -2.46 -14.49 -13.67
N THR A 8 -1.80 -15.14 -12.73
CA THR A 8 -1.71 -14.68 -11.33
C THR A 8 -0.88 -13.38 -11.23
N VAL A 9 0.22 -13.28 -11.98
CA VAL A 9 1.05 -12.06 -12.04
C VAL A 9 0.31 -10.92 -12.75
N LEU A 10 -0.44 -11.18 -13.82
CA LEU A 10 -1.24 -10.17 -14.53
C LEU A 10 -2.44 -9.68 -13.70
N LEU A 11 -3.06 -10.56 -12.91
CA LEU A 11 -4.16 -10.16 -12.00
C LEU A 11 -3.65 -9.26 -10.85
N ILE A 12 -2.40 -9.45 -10.41
CA ILE A 12 -1.77 -8.62 -9.36
C ILE A 12 -1.43 -7.22 -9.90
N PHE A 13 -1.10 -7.09 -11.18
CA PHE A 13 -0.79 -5.80 -11.81
C PHE A 13 -2.05 -5.01 -12.25
N SER A 14 -3.17 -5.67 -12.50
CA SER A 14 -4.42 -5.03 -12.94
C SER A 14 -5.31 -4.52 -11.81
N VAL A 15 -5.08 -4.96 -10.57
CA VAL A 15 -5.79 -4.47 -9.39
C VAL A 15 -4.83 -3.61 -8.57
N GLY A 16 -4.66 -2.38 -8.96
CA GLY A 16 -3.74 -1.40 -8.37
C GLY A 16 -4.01 -0.98 -6.91
N MET A 17 -4.65 -1.84 -6.11
CA MET A 17 -4.81 -1.69 -4.65
C MET A 17 -5.03 -3.05 -3.99
N LEU A 18 -4.04 -3.93 -4.06
CA LEU A 18 -3.96 -4.93 -3.01
C LEU A 18 -3.31 -4.24 -1.80
N THR A 19 -4.10 -4.05 -0.75
CA THR A 19 -3.63 -3.56 0.54
C THR A 19 -2.36 -4.31 0.93
N SER A 20 -1.42 -3.65 1.56
CA SER A 20 -0.18 -4.21 2.15
C SER A 20 -0.39 -5.62 2.73
N TRP A 21 -1.57 -5.88 3.29
CA TRP A 21 -1.96 -7.16 3.89
C TRP A 21 -2.09 -8.32 2.87
N ALA A 22 -2.62 -8.09 1.70
CA ALA A 22 -2.77 -9.13 0.66
C ALA A 22 -1.42 -9.48 0.01
N TYR A 23 -0.54 -8.49 -0.15
CA TYR A 23 0.84 -8.70 -0.59
C TYR A 23 1.62 -9.54 0.45
N TYR A 24 1.43 -9.27 1.74
CA TYR A 24 2.05 -10.04 2.83
C TYR A 24 1.48 -11.44 2.99
N LEU A 25 0.17 -11.61 2.81
CA LEU A 25 -0.44 -12.94 2.78
C LEU A 25 0.14 -13.78 1.61
N TYR A 26 0.33 -13.14 0.46
CA TYR A 26 0.93 -13.75 -0.72
C TYR A 26 2.39 -14.14 -0.48
N LEU A 27 3.21 -13.25 0.10
CA LEU A 27 4.59 -13.56 0.46
C LEU A 27 4.68 -14.63 1.57
N SER A 28 3.82 -14.58 2.58
CA SER A 28 3.72 -15.60 3.61
C SER A 28 3.28 -16.95 3.03
N LEU A 29 2.37 -16.95 2.06
CA LEU A 29 1.89 -18.15 1.37
C LEU A 29 2.98 -18.73 0.45
N ILE A 30 3.71 -17.87 -0.27
CA ILE A 30 4.88 -18.27 -1.06
C ILE A 30 5.93 -18.89 -0.16
N PHE A 31 6.26 -18.25 0.95
CA PHE A 31 7.26 -18.74 1.89
C PHE A 31 6.84 -20.06 2.57
N LYS A 32 5.56 -20.14 2.99
CA LYS A 32 4.99 -21.36 3.56
C LYS A 32 4.92 -22.51 2.54
N ASN A 33 4.58 -22.20 1.29
CA ASN A 33 4.57 -23.17 0.21
C ASN A 33 5.99 -23.51 -0.27
N PHE A 34 6.91 -22.55 -0.27
CA PHE A 34 8.33 -22.75 -0.58
C PHE A 34 8.99 -23.65 0.46
N THR A 35 8.79 -23.37 1.76
CA THR A 35 9.34 -24.21 2.83
C THR A 35 8.63 -25.56 2.95
N ALA A 36 7.31 -25.63 2.83
CA ALA A 36 6.56 -26.89 2.94
C ALA A 36 6.56 -27.71 1.65
N GLY A 37 6.49 -27.06 0.47
CA GLY A 37 6.36 -27.70 -0.82
C GLY A 37 7.69 -28.18 -1.41
N ILE A 38 8.78 -27.43 -1.19
CA ILE A 38 10.09 -27.73 -1.75
C ILE A 38 10.97 -28.45 -0.73
N PHE A 39 11.03 -27.95 0.51
CA PHE A 39 11.93 -28.53 1.53
C PHE A 39 11.44 -29.88 2.10
N LYS A 40 10.14 -30.03 2.40
CA LYS A 40 9.64 -31.29 2.98
C LYS A 40 9.75 -32.49 2.06
N PRO A 41 9.35 -32.43 0.76
CA PRO A 41 9.55 -33.53 -0.16
C PRO A 41 11.02 -33.82 -0.44
N LEU A 42 11.85 -32.78 -0.48
CA LEU A 42 13.28 -32.89 -0.75
C LEU A 42 14.02 -33.56 0.42
N ILE A 43 13.74 -33.14 1.67
CA ILE A 43 14.27 -33.78 2.88
C ILE A 43 13.78 -35.23 2.97
N LYS A 44 12.51 -35.51 2.62
CA LYS A 44 11.98 -36.87 2.61
C LYS A 44 12.65 -37.75 1.55
N LYS A 45 12.96 -37.21 0.37
CA LYS A 45 13.70 -37.89 -0.69
C LYS A 45 15.12 -38.21 -0.27
N ILE A 46 15.80 -37.23 0.34
CA ILE A 46 17.18 -37.37 0.87
C ILE A 46 17.23 -38.44 1.99
N ASN A 47 16.31 -38.42 2.95
CA ASN A 47 16.26 -39.42 4.03
C ASN A 47 15.89 -40.85 3.54
N MET A 48 15.26 -40.99 2.38
CA MET A 48 14.95 -42.30 1.78
C MET A 48 16.14 -42.90 1.01
N GLU A 49 17.07 -42.07 0.50
CA GLU A 49 18.23 -42.50 -0.28
C GLU A 49 19.48 -42.78 0.59
N VAL A 50 19.48 -42.42 1.87
CA VAL A 50 20.60 -42.59 2.82
C VAL A 50 20.93 -44.07 3.13
N ASN A 51 20.12 -45.03 2.69
CA ASN A 51 20.33 -46.45 3.01
C ASN A 51 21.15 -47.28 1.99
N THR A 52 21.76 -46.70 0.99
CA THR A 52 22.61 -47.42 0.05
C THR A 52 23.84 -46.62 -0.39
N THR A 53 24.98 -47.07 0.04
CA THR A 53 26.37 -47.05 -0.52
C THR A 53 26.75 -46.03 -1.59
N GLU A 54 26.56 -44.70 -1.35
CA GLU A 54 27.20 -43.69 -2.21
C GLU A 54 27.40 -42.34 -1.48
N ASN A 55 28.24 -42.29 -0.45
CA ASN A 55 28.53 -41.08 0.34
C ASN A 55 29.08 -39.89 -0.49
N LYS A 56 29.72 -40.14 -1.65
CA LYS A 56 30.27 -39.05 -2.48
C LYS A 56 29.23 -38.34 -3.32
N THR A 57 28.27 -39.05 -3.85
CA THR A 57 27.19 -38.47 -4.68
C THR A 57 26.27 -37.62 -3.80
N LEU A 58 25.94 -38.10 -2.61
CA LEU A 58 25.07 -37.40 -1.65
C LEU A 58 25.70 -36.07 -1.17
N GLU A 59 27.02 -36.07 -0.86
CA GLU A 59 27.71 -34.83 -0.50
C GLU A 59 27.73 -33.80 -1.66
N GLN A 60 27.83 -34.26 -2.90
CA GLN A 60 27.79 -33.39 -4.06
C GLN A 60 26.42 -32.83 -4.27
N ASP A 61 25.35 -33.62 -4.17
CA ASP A 61 23.97 -33.19 -4.28
C ASP A 61 23.60 -32.15 -3.20
N TYR A 62 24.12 -32.33 -1.97
CA TYR A 62 23.98 -31.34 -0.90
C TYR A 62 24.66 -30.02 -1.22
N ARG A 63 25.89 -30.06 -1.77
CA ARG A 63 26.62 -28.84 -2.15
C ARG A 63 25.93 -28.11 -3.29
N ASP A 64 25.47 -28.85 -4.29
CA ASP A 64 24.77 -28.30 -5.45
C ASP A 64 23.43 -27.63 -5.02
N LEU A 65 22.67 -28.27 -4.10
CA LEU A 65 21.46 -27.72 -3.55
C LEU A 65 21.73 -26.46 -2.69
N ALA A 66 22.73 -26.51 -1.83
CA ALA A 66 23.13 -25.37 -1.02
C ALA A 66 23.56 -24.19 -1.90
N GLY A 67 24.33 -24.47 -2.96
CA GLY A 67 24.71 -23.48 -3.94
C GLY A 67 23.51 -22.87 -4.68
N LEU A 68 22.56 -23.70 -5.09
CA LEU A 68 21.32 -23.23 -5.74
C LEU A 68 20.51 -22.32 -4.81
N LEU A 69 20.33 -22.72 -3.54
CA LEU A 69 19.60 -21.94 -2.56
C LEU A 69 20.29 -20.60 -2.27
N SER A 70 21.62 -20.61 -2.14
CA SER A 70 22.39 -19.37 -1.98
C SER A 70 22.20 -18.44 -3.17
N ASN A 71 22.34 -18.96 -4.38
CA ASN A 71 22.16 -18.18 -5.61
C ASN A 71 20.75 -17.59 -5.74
N ILE A 72 19.72 -18.33 -5.35
CA ILE A 72 18.34 -17.84 -5.33
C ILE A 72 18.21 -16.68 -4.32
N VAL A 73 18.66 -16.87 -3.08
CA VAL A 73 18.59 -15.85 -2.03
C VAL A 73 19.38 -14.60 -2.43
N ASP A 74 20.58 -14.79 -3.01
CA ASP A 74 21.46 -13.71 -3.42
C ASP A 74 20.91 -12.89 -4.61
N SER A 75 20.07 -13.53 -5.44
CA SER A 75 19.43 -12.87 -6.59
C SER A 75 18.13 -12.15 -6.25
N LEU A 76 17.52 -12.43 -5.08
CA LEU A 76 16.29 -11.78 -4.65
C LEU A 76 16.59 -10.39 -4.07
N PRO A 77 15.70 -9.40 -4.29
CA PRO A 77 15.84 -8.06 -3.73
C PRO A 77 15.40 -8.02 -2.25
N ILE A 78 15.92 -8.96 -1.45
CA ILE A 78 15.63 -9.09 -0.03
C ILE A 78 16.92 -9.03 0.78
N TYR A 79 16.81 -8.53 1.99
CA TYR A 79 17.86 -8.55 2.99
C TYR A 79 17.69 -9.81 3.82
N PHE A 80 18.59 -10.76 3.66
CA PHE A 80 18.50 -12.07 4.30
C PHE A 80 19.72 -12.36 5.18
N PHE A 81 19.49 -12.88 6.37
CA PHE A 81 20.55 -13.28 7.30
C PHE A 81 20.17 -14.48 8.14
N VAL A 82 21.20 -15.17 8.62
CA VAL A 82 21.07 -16.27 9.56
C VAL A 82 22.07 -16.07 10.68
N LYS A 83 21.61 -16.21 11.94
CA LYS A 83 22.45 -16.11 13.15
C LYS A 83 22.40 -17.44 13.92
N ASP A 84 23.50 -17.79 14.57
CA ASP A 84 23.56 -18.93 15.49
C ASP A 84 23.16 -18.49 16.90
N THR A 85 22.01 -18.96 17.39
CA THR A 85 21.55 -18.62 18.74
C THR A 85 22.41 -19.26 19.86
N GLY A 86 23.12 -20.32 19.53
CA GLY A 86 24.05 -20.99 20.46
C GLY A 86 25.43 -20.37 20.50
N ASP A 87 25.79 -19.49 19.56
CA ASP A 87 27.05 -18.75 19.51
C ASP A 87 26.81 -17.24 19.55
N ASN A 88 26.19 -16.75 20.60
CA ASN A 88 25.97 -15.32 20.85
C ASN A 88 25.35 -14.56 19.66
N PHE A 89 24.46 -15.20 18.91
CA PHE A 89 23.82 -14.66 17.69
C PHE A 89 24.81 -14.18 16.64
N ARG A 90 25.93 -14.90 16.45
CA ARG A 90 26.85 -14.63 15.34
C ARG A 90 26.18 -14.91 14.02
N TYR A 91 26.45 -14.04 13.05
CA TYR A 91 26.02 -14.23 11.68
C TYR A 91 26.74 -15.45 11.09
N VAL A 92 26.00 -16.43 10.63
CA VAL A 92 26.49 -17.59 9.88
C VAL A 92 26.24 -17.44 8.39
N TYR A 93 25.30 -16.55 8.02
CA TYR A 93 25.03 -16.15 6.66
C TYR A 93 24.49 -14.73 6.60
N SER A 94 24.81 -14.02 5.53
CA SER A 94 24.28 -12.69 5.24
C SER A 94 24.28 -12.48 3.73
N SER A 95 23.13 -12.12 3.14
CA SER A 95 23.02 -11.88 1.70
C SER A 95 23.87 -10.69 1.26
N PRO A 96 24.30 -10.63 0.00
CA PRO A 96 25.08 -9.48 -0.52
C PRO A 96 24.39 -8.15 -0.29
N LEU A 97 23.06 -8.12 -0.44
CA LEU A 97 22.26 -6.92 -0.23
C LEU A 97 22.30 -6.46 1.24
N MET A 98 22.22 -7.43 2.20
CA MET A 98 22.34 -7.15 3.63
C MET A 98 23.73 -6.61 3.98
N ASN A 99 24.78 -7.17 3.38
CA ASN A 99 26.15 -6.68 3.58
C ASN A 99 26.32 -5.24 3.09
N GLN A 100 25.72 -4.90 1.94
CA GLN A 100 25.71 -3.52 1.43
C GLN A 100 24.97 -2.55 2.38
N LEU A 101 23.87 -3.01 2.99
CA LEU A 101 23.13 -2.22 3.96
C LEU A 101 23.97 -1.90 5.21
N TYR A 102 24.88 -2.80 5.60
CA TYR A 102 25.82 -2.57 6.71
C TYR A 102 27.10 -1.85 6.25
N GLY A 103 27.26 -1.52 4.98
CA GLY A 103 28.49 -0.92 4.43
C GLY A 103 29.67 -1.87 4.46
N ARG A 104 29.43 -3.18 4.36
CA ARG A 104 30.46 -4.22 4.48
C ARG A 104 30.54 -5.04 3.20
N TYR A 105 31.68 -5.72 3.03
CA TYR A 105 31.84 -6.75 2.02
C TYR A 105 31.33 -8.10 2.54
N HIS A 106 31.04 -9.04 1.64
CA HIS A 106 30.39 -10.31 1.97
C HIS A 106 31.04 -11.07 3.14
N ASN A 107 32.35 -11.14 3.18
CA ASN A 107 33.10 -11.88 4.23
C ASN A 107 33.25 -11.10 5.56
N ASP A 108 32.83 -9.84 5.60
CA ASP A 108 33.02 -9.00 6.80
C ASP A 108 31.90 -9.10 7.81
N VAL A 109 30.77 -9.73 7.47
CA VAL A 109 29.60 -9.89 8.36
C VAL A 109 29.58 -11.25 9.04
N VAL A 110 29.90 -12.30 8.28
CA VAL A 110 29.91 -13.67 8.82
C VAL A 110 30.94 -13.80 9.98
N GLY A 111 30.53 -14.45 11.05
CA GLY A 111 31.34 -14.60 12.28
C GLY A 111 31.28 -13.41 13.24
N LYS A 112 30.57 -12.33 12.89
CA LYS A 112 30.37 -11.15 13.77
C LYS A 112 29.00 -11.18 14.44
N THR A 113 28.88 -10.39 15.49
CA THR A 113 27.61 -10.08 16.17
C THR A 113 27.14 -8.68 15.78
N ASP A 114 25.92 -8.29 16.16
CA ASP A 114 25.43 -6.93 15.97
C ASP A 114 26.34 -5.90 16.64
N PHE A 115 26.89 -6.21 17.81
CA PHE A 115 27.81 -5.32 18.54
C PHE A 115 29.16 -5.13 17.84
N ASP A 116 29.56 -6.06 16.98
CA ASP A 116 30.77 -5.92 16.14
C ASP A 116 30.51 -5.10 14.86
N LEU A 117 29.25 -5.01 14.44
CA LEU A 117 28.84 -4.37 13.19
C LEU A 117 28.38 -2.93 13.36
N PHE A 118 27.66 -2.65 14.46
CA PHE A 118 27.10 -1.33 14.73
C PHE A 118 27.96 -0.54 15.72
N LEU A 119 28.26 0.70 15.38
CA LEU A 119 29.04 1.60 16.25
C LEU A 119 28.21 2.06 17.46
N ASP A 120 26.89 2.19 17.29
CA ASP A 120 26.00 2.57 18.37
C ASP A 120 25.54 1.30 19.14
N PRO A 121 25.95 1.13 20.39
CA PRO A 121 25.57 -0.02 21.20
C PRO A 121 24.07 -0.08 21.49
N VAL A 122 23.35 1.05 21.45
CA VAL A 122 21.89 1.08 21.65
C VAL A 122 21.18 0.43 20.46
N VAL A 123 21.64 0.68 19.25
CA VAL A 123 21.11 0.05 18.03
C VAL A 123 21.42 -1.45 18.06
N ALA A 124 22.66 -1.83 18.36
CA ALA A 124 23.03 -3.25 18.47
C ALA A 124 22.19 -3.99 19.53
N GLN A 125 21.94 -3.35 20.69
CA GLN A 125 21.12 -3.93 21.74
C GLN A 125 19.66 -4.09 21.31
N SER A 126 19.10 -3.12 20.59
CA SER A 126 17.71 -3.23 20.10
C SER A 126 17.52 -4.43 19.17
N PHE A 127 18.48 -4.71 18.28
CA PHE A 127 18.44 -5.90 17.43
C PHE A 127 18.56 -7.19 18.23
N ARG A 128 19.42 -7.19 19.26
CA ARG A 128 19.59 -8.32 20.19
C ARG A 128 18.30 -8.61 20.96
N ASP A 129 17.64 -7.59 21.49
CA ASP A 129 16.39 -7.74 22.25
C ASP A 129 15.29 -8.39 21.38
N MET A 130 15.17 -7.97 20.12
CA MET A 130 14.24 -8.57 19.17
C MET A 130 14.60 -10.04 18.84
N ASP A 131 15.89 -10.34 18.68
CA ASP A 131 16.36 -11.72 18.44
C ASP A 131 16.06 -12.63 19.63
N GLU A 132 16.29 -12.16 20.86
CA GLU A 132 16.01 -12.89 22.10
C GLU A 132 14.51 -13.09 22.30
N GLU A 133 13.66 -12.14 21.91
CA GLU A 133 12.21 -12.29 21.97
C GLU A 133 11.73 -13.42 21.06
N VAL A 134 12.30 -13.55 19.85
CA VAL A 134 11.98 -14.66 18.94
C VAL A 134 12.40 -16.01 19.57
N VAL A 135 13.58 -16.08 20.17
CA VAL A 135 14.04 -17.29 20.87
C VAL A 135 13.13 -17.64 22.06
N LYS A 136 12.77 -16.64 22.86
CA LYS A 136 11.91 -16.80 24.05
C LYS A 136 10.50 -17.28 23.68
N THR A 137 9.92 -16.73 22.62
CA THR A 137 8.55 -17.08 22.21
C THR A 137 8.48 -18.35 21.37
N GLY A 138 9.57 -18.71 20.69
CA GLY A 138 9.63 -19.81 19.72
C GLY A 138 8.76 -19.60 18.48
N LYS A 139 8.22 -18.38 18.32
CA LYS A 139 7.29 -18.03 17.23
C LYS A 139 7.94 -17.03 16.27
N MET A 140 7.53 -17.09 15.03
CA MET A 140 7.85 -16.05 14.06
C MET A 140 7.34 -14.69 14.56
N GLN A 141 8.22 -13.69 14.51
CA GLN A 141 7.93 -12.31 14.90
C GLN A 141 8.21 -11.38 13.72
N ARG A 142 7.52 -10.24 13.69
CA ARG A 142 7.71 -9.19 12.71
C ARG A 142 7.97 -7.87 13.40
N PHE A 143 9.00 -7.18 12.93
CA PHE A 143 9.47 -5.92 13.48
C PHE A 143 9.57 -4.86 12.38
N VAL A 144 9.21 -3.62 12.71
CA VAL A 144 9.55 -2.48 11.86
C VAL A 144 10.71 -1.76 12.51
N GLU A 145 11.86 -1.79 11.86
CA GLU A 145 13.13 -1.29 12.37
C GLU A 145 13.57 -0.07 11.57
N GLN A 146 14.26 0.86 12.23
CA GLN A 146 14.89 1.99 11.54
C GLN A 146 16.41 1.92 11.72
N MET A 147 17.13 2.19 10.63
CA MET A 147 18.58 2.25 10.66
C MET A 147 19.09 3.29 9.67
N ILE A 148 20.27 3.83 9.95
CA ILE A 148 20.97 4.72 9.03
C ILE A 148 21.91 3.88 8.17
N ASP A 149 21.75 3.94 6.85
CA ASP A 149 22.63 3.26 5.92
C ASP A 149 24.02 3.96 5.84
N PRO A 150 25.04 3.35 5.22
CA PRO A 150 26.38 3.93 5.13
C PRO A 150 26.46 5.27 4.37
N LYS A 151 25.40 5.62 3.65
CA LYS A 151 25.28 6.92 2.95
C LYS A 151 24.59 7.98 3.82
N GLY A 152 24.28 7.67 5.08
CA GLY A 152 23.58 8.56 6.00
C GLY A 152 22.05 8.63 5.76
N ILE A 153 21.49 7.73 4.98
CA ILE A 153 20.04 7.69 4.68
C ILE A 153 19.32 6.84 5.73
N LEU A 154 18.30 7.42 6.35
CA LEU A 154 17.41 6.67 7.25
C LEU A 154 16.58 5.68 6.44
N ARG A 155 16.75 4.40 6.72
CA ARG A 155 15.99 3.29 6.13
C ARG A 155 14.96 2.77 7.13
N THR A 156 13.78 2.46 6.64
CA THR A 156 12.75 1.74 7.40
C THR A 156 12.66 0.34 6.84
N MET A 157 13.03 -0.61 7.67
CA MET A 157 13.06 -2.03 7.32
C MET A 157 11.87 -2.73 7.96
N ASP A 158 11.20 -3.57 7.21
CA ASP A 158 10.21 -4.50 7.70
C ASP A 158 10.85 -5.89 7.78
N THR A 159 11.08 -6.36 8.98
CA THR A 159 11.89 -7.56 9.26
C THR A 159 11.04 -8.65 9.88
N MET A 160 11.06 -9.82 9.28
CA MET A 160 10.48 -11.04 9.80
C MET A 160 11.60 -11.94 10.33
N LYS A 161 11.47 -12.40 11.56
CA LYS A 161 12.45 -13.28 12.22
C LYS A 161 11.77 -14.56 12.66
N LEU A 162 12.43 -15.70 12.45
CA LEU A 162 11.94 -17.03 12.83
C LEU A 162 13.08 -17.95 13.24
N LEU A 163 12.75 -19.05 13.95
CA LEU A 163 13.72 -20.08 14.30
C LEU A 163 13.70 -21.24 13.30
N ALA A 164 14.89 -21.64 12.87
CA ALA A 164 15.11 -22.84 12.10
C ALA A 164 15.76 -23.90 13.02
N PRO A 165 15.04 -24.99 13.35
CA PRO A 165 15.54 -26.01 14.27
C PRO A 165 16.74 -26.78 13.70
N ARG A 166 17.63 -27.22 14.59
CA ARG A 166 18.77 -28.11 14.30
C ARG A 166 18.68 -29.33 15.22
N GLU A 167 19.23 -30.46 14.76
CA GLU A 167 19.41 -31.63 15.62
C GLU A 167 20.52 -31.36 16.65
N ASP A 168 20.24 -31.65 17.92
CA ASP A 168 21.19 -31.59 19.05
C ASP A 168 21.93 -30.24 19.23
N LYS A 169 21.43 -29.14 18.64
CA LYS A 169 22.01 -27.81 18.74
C LYS A 169 20.92 -26.74 18.91
N PRO A 170 21.25 -25.57 19.52
CA PRO A 170 20.37 -24.42 19.51
C PRO A 170 19.96 -24.05 18.07
N PRO A 171 18.70 -23.59 17.85
CA PRO A 171 18.22 -23.28 16.50
C PRO A 171 19.00 -22.14 15.87
N TYR A 172 18.94 -22.04 14.55
CA TYR A 172 19.29 -20.81 13.87
C TYR A 172 18.16 -19.79 13.98
N LEU A 173 18.53 -18.52 14.10
CA LEU A 173 17.63 -17.41 13.88
C LEU A 173 17.77 -16.98 12.42
N VAL A 174 16.67 -17.00 11.70
CA VAL A 174 16.59 -16.55 10.28
C VAL A 174 15.84 -15.25 10.24
N GLY A 175 16.42 -14.25 9.59
CA GLY A 175 15.79 -12.94 9.35
C GLY A 175 15.67 -12.63 7.86
N ILE A 176 14.52 -12.08 7.51
CA ILE A 176 14.22 -11.58 6.17
C ILE A 176 13.68 -10.17 6.32
N SER A 177 14.30 -9.21 5.64
CA SER A 177 13.90 -7.81 5.73
C SER A 177 13.63 -7.23 4.35
N TRP A 178 12.72 -6.27 4.30
CA TRP A 178 12.41 -5.47 3.11
C TRP A 178 12.57 -4.00 3.44
N ASP A 179 13.18 -3.25 2.52
CA ASP A 179 13.23 -1.79 2.61
C ASP A 179 11.87 -1.21 2.20
N ILE A 180 11.12 -0.71 3.16
CA ILE A 180 9.82 -0.07 2.97
C ILE A 180 9.89 1.46 3.05
N THR A 181 11.09 2.04 3.00
CA THR A 181 11.32 3.49 3.16
C THR A 181 10.51 4.28 2.14
N LYS A 182 10.66 3.93 0.86
CA LYS A 182 9.94 4.64 -0.22
C LYS A 182 8.43 4.46 -0.12
N GLN A 183 7.97 3.27 0.22
CA GLN A 183 6.54 3.01 0.39
C GLN A 183 5.97 3.87 1.51
N ARG A 184 6.63 3.93 2.66
CA ARG A 184 6.22 4.77 3.80
C ARG A 184 6.20 6.24 3.46
N GLN A 185 7.22 6.73 2.76
CA GLN A 185 7.26 8.13 2.31
C GLN A 185 6.08 8.47 1.41
N VAL A 186 5.77 7.62 0.43
CA VAL A 186 4.62 7.84 -0.47
C VAL A 186 3.29 7.80 0.29
N GLU A 187 3.13 6.86 1.23
CA GLU A 187 1.94 6.77 2.08
C GLU A 187 1.76 8.04 2.93
N GLU A 188 2.84 8.54 3.55
CA GLU A 188 2.84 9.75 4.36
C GLU A 188 2.56 11.01 3.52
N GLU A 189 3.18 11.11 2.33
CA GLU A 189 2.93 12.20 1.39
C GLU A 189 1.46 12.21 0.93
N LEU A 190 0.93 11.05 0.56
CA LEU A 190 -0.47 10.90 0.17
C LEU A 190 -1.42 11.26 1.32
N HIS A 191 -1.13 10.79 2.52
CA HIS A 191 -1.91 11.13 3.71
C HIS A 191 -1.90 12.64 3.98
N SER A 192 -0.72 13.27 3.93
CA SER A 192 -0.56 14.71 4.10
C SER A 192 -1.29 15.49 3.01
N TYR A 193 -1.22 15.04 1.75
CA TYR A 193 -1.93 15.64 0.62
C TYR A 193 -3.45 15.56 0.82
N ASN A 194 -3.96 14.38 1.15
CA ASN A 194 -5.39 14.17 1.38
C ASN A 194 -5.91 15.04 2.53
N LYS A 195 -5.14 15.18 3.62
CA LYS A 195 -5.50 16.04 4.74
C LYS A 195 -5.55 17.52 4.34
N ARG A 196 -4.58 17.99 3.55
CA ARG A 196 -4.59 19.38 3.04
C ARG A 196 -5.75 19.62 2.10
N LEU A 197 -6.06 18.66 1.22
CA LEU A 197 -7.20 18.74 0.32
C LEU A 197 -8.53 18.78 1.09
N ALA A 198 -8.70 17.93 2.10
CA ALA A 198 -9.89 17.94 2.96
C ALA A 198 -10.09 19.28 3.65
N LEU A 199 -9.03 19.86 4.23
CA LEU A 199 -9.10 21.18 4.85
C LEU A 199 -9.47 22.30 3.86
N ALA A 200 -8.92 22.26 2.65
CA ALA A 200 -9.24 23.23 1.61
C ALA A 200 -10.71 23.10 1.16
N CYS A 201 -11.21 21.87 0.97
CA CYS A 201 -12.60 21.60 0.66
C CYS A 201 -13.54 22.09 1.75
N GLN A 202 -13.23 21.82 3.02
CA GLN A 202 -14.00 22.27 4.17
C GLN A 202 -14.06 23.80 4.24
N ALA A 203 -12.89 24.47 4.17
CA ALA A 203 -12.81 25.92 4.23
C ALA A 203 -13.54 26.61 3.07
N GLY A 204 -13.49 26.01 1.88
CA GLY A 204 -14.17 26.50 0.68
C GLY A 204 -15.62 26.06 0.55
N LYS A 205 -16.14 25.24 1.47
CA LYS A 205 -17.44 24.57 1.36
C LYS A 205 -17.61 23.88 0.00
N ILE A 206 -16.59 23.13 -0.36
CA ILE A 206 -16.48 22.40 -1.62
C ILE A 206 -16.71 20.92 -1.31
N TYR A 207 -17.56 20.27 -2.10
CA TYR A 207 -17.93 18.87 -1.97
C TYR A 207 -17.56 18.13 -3.26
N PRO A 208 -16.41 17.43 -3.32
CA PRO A 208 -16.02 16.63 -4.47
C PRO A 208 -17.00 15.49 -4.73
N TRP A 209 -17.25 15.19 -5.98
CA TRP A 209 -18.10 14.08 -6.39
C TRP A 209 -17.48 13.29 -7.54
N LEU A 210 -17.77 11.98 -7.55
CA LEU A 210 -17.51 11.07 -8.66
C LEU A 210 -18.86 10.49 -9.11
N TRP A 211 -19.17 10.58 -10.40
CA TRP A 211 -20.43 10.09 -10.94
C TRP A 211 -20.18 8.92 -11.89
N ASP A 212 -20.78 7.77 -11.57
CA ASP A 212 -20.89 6.61 -12.45
C ASP A 212 -22.14 6.81 -13.33
N LEU A 213 -21.89 7.17 -14.57
CA LEU A 213 -22.95 7.50 -15.53
C LEU A 213 -23.64 6.23 -16.07
N VAL A 214 -22.99 5.07 -15.98
CA VAL A 214 -23.56 3.79 -16.40
C VAL A 214 -24.59 3.31 -15.39
N ASN A 215 -24.26 3.38 -14.09
CA ASN A 215 -25.14 2.93 -13.01
C ASN A 215 -26.07 4.05 -12.50
N GLY A 216 -25.87 5.29 -12.93
CA GLY A 216 -26.69 6.45 -12.51
C GLY A 216 -26.50 6.83 -11.04
N THR A 217 -25.35 6.47 -10.44
CA THR A 217 -25.00 6.74 -9.05
C THR A 217 -23.83 7.69 -8.95
N ALA A 218 -23.85 8.54 -7.94
CA ALA A 218 -22.73 9.42 -7.63
C ALA A 218 -22.28 9.20 -6.19
N GLU A 219 -20.96 9.28 -6.01
CA GLU A 219 -20.33 9.33 -4.71
C GLU A 219 -19.99 10.78 -4.38
N LEU A 220 -20.53 11.29 -3.29
CA LEU A 220 -20.28 12.64 -2.79
C LEU A 220 -19.35 12.54 -1.57
N SER A 221 -18.25 13.26 -1.61
CA SER A 221 -17.29 13.31 -0.50
C SER A 221 -17.65 14.45 0.45
N LEU A 222 -17.99 14.08 1.69
CA LEU A 222 -18.31 15.01 2.77
C LEU A 222 -17.23 14.91 3.84
N GLU A 223 -16.86 16.04 4.43
CA GLU A 223 -16.00 16.04 5.60
C GLU A 223 -16.88 16.06 6.85
N GLU A 224 -16.66 15.11 7.76
CA GLU A 224 -17.34 15.02 9.05
C GLU A 224 -16.30 14.71 10.14
N ASN A 225 -16.13 15.61 11.10
CA ASN A 225 -15.20 15.47 12.23
C ASN A 225 -13.72 15.21 11.82
N GLY A 226 -13.25 15.85 10.75
CA GLY A 226 -11.88 15.69 10.25
C GLY A 226 -11.66 14.44 9.39
N GLN A 227 -12.73 13.72 9.06
CA GLN A 227 -12.69 12.55 8.20
C GLN A 227 -13.54 12.76 6.94
N ILE A 228 -13.05 12.24 5.81
CA ILE A 228 -13.84 12.22 4.58
C ILE A 228 -14.78 11.02 4.63
N LYS A 229 -16.07 11.28 4.52
CA LYS A 229 -17.14 10.29 4.39
C LYS A 229 -17.68 10.31 2.98
N HIS A 230 -17.76 9.14 2.37
CA HIS A 230 -18.33 8.98 1.03
C HIS A 230 -19.79 8.57 1.13
N VAL A 231 -20.67 9.38 0.54
CA VAL A 231 -22.11 9.16 0.54
C VAL A 231 -22.56 8.85 -0.87
N GLN A 232 -23.19 7.70 -1.05
CA GLN A 232 -23.78 7.30 -2.34
C GLN A 232 -25.13 7.98 -2.53
N ILE A 233 -25.33 8.61 -3.67
CA ILE A 233 -26.55 9.29 -4.08
C ILE A 233 -26.95 8.88 -5.48
N THR A 234 -28.25 8.93 -5.80
CA THR A 234 -28.72 8.76 -7.16
C THR A 234 -29.02 10.12 -7.79
N HIS A 235 -28.97 10.19 -9.11
CA HIS A 235 -29.35 11.41 -9.83
C HIS A 235 -30.76 11.87 -9.45
N ALA A 236 -31.72 10.94 -9.37
CA ALA A 236 -33.11 11.23 -9.00
C ALA A 236 -33.22 11.83 -7.59
N SER A 237 -32.60 11.18 -6.57
CA SER A 237 -32.67 11.66 -5.18
C SER A 237 -32.03 13.03 -5.00
N PHE A 238 -30.98 13.35 -5.78
CA PHE A 238 -30.38 14.68 -5.77
C PHE A 238 -31.27 15.72 -6.45
N THR A 239 -31.86 15.38 -7.61
CA THR A 239 -32.74 16.29 -8.36
C THR A 239 -33.97 16.70 -7.56
N GLU A 240 -34.51 15.82 -6.73
CA GLU A 240 -35.63 16.14 -5.82
C GLU A 240 -35.30 17.23 -4.80
N LYS A 241 -34.04 17.39 -4.45
CA LYS A 241 -33.56 18.42 -3.51
C LYS A 241 -33.35 19.79 -4.17
N ILE A 242 -33.34 19.85 -5.50
CA ILE A 242 -33.19 21.09 -6.27
C ILE A 242 -34.52 21.88 -6.24
N HIS A 243 -34.40 23.22 -6.16
CA HIS A 243 -35.56 24.09 -6.24
C HIS A 243 -36.37 23.85 -7.54
N PRO A 244 -37.71 23.75 -7.48
CA PRO A 244 -38.55 23.38 -8.63
C PRO A 244 -38.28 24.16 -9.90
N ASP A 245 -38.06 25.47 -9.80
CA ASP A 245 -37.84 26.37 -10.93
C ASP A 245 -36.50 26.04 -11.68
N TYR A 246 -35.56 25.40 -11.05
CA TYR A 246 -34.24 25.06 -11.58
C TYR A 246 -34.12 23.62 -12.05
N ARG A 247 -35.06 22.72 -11.72
CA ARG A 247 -34.98 21.29 -12.04
C ARG A 247 -34.88 21.04 -13.55
N LYS A 248 -35.70 21.71 -14.34
CA LYS A 248 -35.71 21.54 -15.80
C LYS A 248 -34.36 21.94 -16.42
N VAL A 249 -33.76 23.04 -15.97
CA VAL A 249 -32.45 23.49 -16.46
C VAL A 249 -31.36 22.51 -16.03
N TYR A 250 -31.40 22.05 -14.79
CA TYR A 250 -30.47 21.02 -14.27
C TYR A 250 -30.54 19.74 -15.11
N GLU A 251 -31.74 19.21 -15.34
CA GLU A 251 -31.97 18.00 -16.13
C GLU A 251 -31.48 18.14 -17.59
N ASN A 252 -31.73 19.27 -18.21
CA ASN A 252 -31.28 19.50 -19.58
C ASN A 252 -29.75 19.48 -19.67
N ILE A 253 -29.04 20.20 -18.80
CA ILE A 253 -27.59 20.28 -18.80
C ILE A 253 -26.99 18.91 -18.46
N THR A 254 -27.51 18.24 -17.44
CA THR A 254 -26.99 16.91 -17.04
C THR A 254 -27.27 15.83 -18.08
N THR A 255 -28.41 15.92 -18.79
CA THR A 255 -28.73 15.00 -19.90
C THR A 255 -27.77 15.20 -21.07
N ALA A 256 -27.53 16.46 -21.49
CA ALA A 256 -26.57 16.77 -22.55
C ALA A 256 -25.16 16.27 -22.20
N PHE A 257 -24.76 16.45 -20.95
CA PHE A 257 -23.48 15.95 -20.42
C PHE A 257 -23.41 14.41 -20.45
N MET A 258 -24.45 13.70 -19.99
CA MET A 258 -24.51 12.23 -20.02
C MET A 258 -24.50 11.65 -21.44
N ARG A 259 -24.98 12.41 -22.44
CA ARG A 259 -24.96 12.01 -23.85
C ARG A 259 -23.64 12.32 -24.56
N GLY A 260 -22.70 13.00 -23.86
CA GLY A 260 -21.45 13.46 -24.46
C GLY A 260 -21.65 14.63 -25.47
N GLU A 261 -22.77 15.36 -25.38
CA GLU A 261 -23.01 16.57 -26.17
C GLU A 261 -22.17 17.75 -25.66
N ILE A 262 -21.75 17.69 -24.40
CA ILE A 262 -20.83 18.63 -23.75
C ILE A 262 -19.83 17.85 -22.86
N ASP A 263 -18.56 18.25 -22.89
CA ASP A 263 -17.47 17.59 -22.14
C ASP A 263 -17.31 18.11 -20.71
N SER A 264 -17.89 19.26 -20.43
CA SER A 264 -17.85 19.89 -19.11
C SER A 264 -19.16 20.62 -18.81
N MET A 265 -19.42 20.80 -17.51
CA MET A 265 -20.60 21.56 -17.07
C MET A 265 -20.22 22.49 -15.94
N ARG A 266 -20.82 23.69 -15.96
CA ARG A 266 -20.73 24.67 -14.87
C ARG A 266 -22.02 25.47 -14.81
N PHE A 267 -22.77 25.32 -13.71
CA PHE A 267 -24.00 26.05 -13.49
C PHE A 267 -24.39 26.09 -11.99
N SER A 268 -25.21 27.06 -11.61
CA SER A 268 -25.61 27.28 -10.24
C SER A 268 -27.12 27.11 -10.07
N PHE A 269 -27.53 26.56 -8.92
CA PHE A 269 -28.92 26.31 -8.60
C PHE A 269 -29.13 26.28 -7.08
N PRO A 270 -30.33 26.66 -6.59
CA PRO A 270 -30.69 26.47 -5.20
C PRO A 270 -31.02 25.02 -4.91
N CYS A 271 -30.43 24.46 -3.83
CA CYS A 271 -30.61 23.08 -3.42
C CYS A 271 -30.67 22.97 -1.90
N ARG A 272 -31.49 22.05 -1.39
CA ARG A 272 -31.61 21.72 0.05
C ARG A 272 -31.02 20.34 0.38
N TYR A 273 -29.84 20.05 -0.15
CA TYR A 273 -29.17 18.77 0.13
C TYR A 273 -28.41 18.78 1.46
N PHE A 274 -27.74 19.90 1.76
CA PHE A 274 -26.90 20.03 2.96
C PHE A 274 -27.61 20.75 4.11
N SER A 275 -28.82 21.24 3.89
CA SER A 275 -29.61 22.01 4.85
C SER A 275 -31.10 21.85 4.54
N ASP A 276 -31.99 22.10 5.53
CA ASP A 276 -33.42 22.17 5.32
C ASP A 276 -33.83 23.45 4.54
N GLU A 277 -32.96 24.46 4.50
CA GLU A 277 -33.12 25.65 3.68
C GLU A 277 -32.41 25.49 2.32
N TYR A 278 -32.89 26.23 1.33
CA TYR A 278 -32.21 26.28 0.03
C TYR A 278 -30.91 27.09 0.13
N VAL A 279 -29.82 26.44 -0.18
CA VAL A 279 -28.48 27.02 -0.38
C VAL A 279 -28.13 27.06 -1.85
N TRP A 280 -27.41 28.08 -2.28
CA TRP A 280 -26.92 28.16 -3.65
C TRP A 280 -25.72 27.26 -3.86
N LEU A 281 -25.84 26.28 -4.72
CA LEU A 281 -24.76 25.40 -5.12
C LEU A 281 -24.32 25.71 -6.55
N GLU A 282 -23.02 25.75 -6.78
CA GLU A 282 -22.41 25.70 -8.12
C GLU A 282 -21.90 24.28 -8.36
N LYS A 283 -22.39 23.64 -9.43
CA LYS A 283 -21.88 22.34 -9.89
C LYS A 283 -20.90 22.57 -11.03
N ILE A 284 -19.68 22.03 -10.85
CA ILE A 284 -18.63 22.04 -11.86
C ILE A 284 -18.23 20.59 -12.07
N GLY A 285 -18.13 20.14 -13.32
CA GLY A 285 -17.73 18.77 -13.62
C GLY A 285 -17.22 18.60 -15.03
N GLU A 286 -16.45 17.56 -15.22
CA GLU A 286 -15.86 17.16 -16.49
C GLU A 286 -15.92 15.65 -16.67
N VAL A 287 -15.81 15.17 -17.90
CA VAL A 287 -15.71 13.75 -18.21
C VAL A 287 -14.35 13.25 -17.76
N TYR A 288 -14.34 12.25 -16.89
CA TYR A 288 -13.13 11.60 -16.37
C TYR A 288 -12.76 10.37 -17.18
N GLU A 289 -13.76 9.61 -17.62
CA GLU A 289 -13.60 8.38 -18.39
C GLU A 289 -14.71 8.27 -19.44
N ALA A 290 -14.35 7.89 -20.67
CA ALA A 290 -15.29 7.62 -21.75
C ALA A 290 -15.04 6.24 -22.36
N ASP A 291 -16.05 5.66 -22.99
CA ASP A 291 -15.92 4.44 -23.76
C ASP A 291 -15.18 4.68 -25.11
N PRO A 292 -14.82 3.60 -25.85
CA PRO A 292 -14.13 3.75 -27.13
C PRO A 292 -14.91 4.57 -28.18
N ASP A 293 -16.21 4.70 -28.03
CA ASP A 293 -17.09 5.49 -28.91
C ASP A 293 -17.22 6.96 -28.48
N GLY A 294 -16.52 7.33 -27.36
CA GLY A 294 -16.50 8.68 -26.81
C GLY A 294 -17.67 8.99 -25.88
N LYS A 295 -18.49 8.01 -25.52
CA LYS A 295 -19.59 8.21 -24.60
C LYS A 295 -19.08 8.24 -23.16
N PRO A 296 -19.45 9.24 -22.35
CA PRO A 296 -19.02 9.33 -20.96
C PRO A 296 -19.47 8.12 -20.11
N ILE A 297 -18.51 7.52 -19.39
CA ILE A 297 -18.72 6.42 -18.44
C ILE A 297 -18.67 6.96 -17.01
N ARG A 298 -17.67 7.79 -16.71
CA ARG A 298 -17.49 8.43 -15.41
C ARG A 298 -17.17 9.90 -15.55
N SER A 299 -17.64 10.66 -14.59
CA SER A 299 -17.32 12.08 -14.48
C SER A 299 -16.94 12.45 -13.05
N ILE A 300 -16.09 13.47 -12.94
CA ILE A 300 -15.66 14.03 -11.67
C ILE A 300 -16.01 15.50 -11.60
N GLY A 301 -16.12 16.01 -10.40
CA GLY A 301 -16.35 17.43 -10.22
C GLY A 301 -16.52 17.82 -8.76
N ILE A 302 -17.04 19.01 -8.59
CA ILE A 302 -17.31 19.59 -7.28
C ILE A 302 -18.69 20.22 -7.23
N LEU A 303 -19.29 20.21 -6.05
CA LEU A 303 -20.35 21.15 -5.64
C LEU A 303 -19.72 22.17 -4.71
N ARG A 304 -19.98 23.45 -4.93
CA ARG A 304 -19.50 24.56 -4.11
C ARG A 304 -20.69 25.35 -3.57
N ASP A 305 -20.70 25.60 -2.27
CA ASP A 305 -21.69 26.49 -1.65
C ASP A 305 -21.34 27.96 -1.98
N MET A 306 -22.21 28.58 -2.76
CA MET A 306 -22.11 29.98 -3.21
C MET A 306 -23.08 30.91 -2.45
N THR A 307 -23.68 30.47 -1.35
CA THR A 307 -24.75 31.19 -0.70
C THR A 307 -24.30 32.57 -0.23
N VAL A 308 -23.07 32.66 0.31
CA VAL A 308 -22.51 33.96 0.77
C VAL A 308 -22.23 34.88 -0.41
N ASP A 309 -21.64 34.32 -1.50
CA ASP A 309 -21.31 35.08 -2.70
C ASP A 309 -22.60 35.66 -3.31
N LYS A 310 -23.66 34.86 -3.42
CA LYS A 310 -24.96 35.25 -3.96
C LYS A 310 -25.70 36.31 -3.12
N ARG A 311 -25.60 36.20 -1.80
CA ARG A 311 -26.13 37.25 -0.89
C ARG A 311 -25.40 38.57 -1.10
N HIS A 312 -24.08 38.53 -1.18
CA HIS A 312 -23.28 39.73 -1.40
C HIS A 312 -23.57 40.37 -2.77
N GLU A 313 -23.71 39.60 -3.84
CA GLU A 313 -24.11 40.07 -5.17
C GLU A 313 -25.48 40.77 -5.11
N ALA A 314 -26.47 40.19 -4.42
CA ALA A 314 -27.80 40.76 -4.26
C ALA A 314 -27.78 42.08 -3.47
N ASP A 315 -26.98 42.14 -2.40
CA ASP A 315 -26.84 43.36 -1.59
C ASP A 315 -26.19 44.51 -2.38
N VAL A 316 -25.18 44.22 -3.17
CA VAL A 316 -24.53 45.21 -4.05
C VAL A 316 -25.49 45.70 -5.13
N GLN A 317 -26.28 44.80 -5.71
CA GLN A 317 -27.25 45.14 -6.74
C GLN A 317 -28.39 45.99 -6.14
N ALA A 318 -28.90 45.65 -4.95
CA ALA A 318 -29.92 46.43 -4.25
C ALA A 318 -29.43 47.85 -3.93
N LYS A 319 -28.19 48.02 -3.50
CA LYS A 319 -27.60 49.36 -3.26
C LYS A 319 -27.52 50.19 -4.55
N ARG A 320 -27.07 49.59 -5.68
CA ARG A 320 -27.01 50.28 -6.98
C ARG A 320 -28.37 50.72 -7.53
N LEU A 321 -29.45 50.01 -7.18
CA LEU A 321 -30.81 50.37 -7.62
C LEU A 321 -31.44 51.41 -6.69
N ALA A 322 -30.88 51.62 -5.50
CA ALA A 322 -31.34 52.62 -4.56
C ALA A 322 -30.64 53.99 -4.68
N GLU A 323 -29.54 54.06 -5.40
CA GLU A 323 -28.83 55.26 -5.85
C GLU A 323 -29.39 55.77 -7.18
#